data_f77e5aaf22a463aa13ef3a66366d46e1
#
_entry.id   f77e5aaf22a463aa13ef3a66366d46e1
#
_cell.length_a   1.000
_cell.length_b   1.000
_cell.length_c   1.000
_cell.angle_alpha   90.00
_cell.angle_beta   90.00
_cell.angle_gamma   90.00
#
_symmetry.space_group_name_H-M   'P 1'
#
loop_
_entity.id
_entity.type
_entity.pdbx_description
1 polymer ?
#
loop_
_entity_poly.entity_id
_entity_poly.type
_entity_poly.pdbx_seq_one_letter_code
_entity_poly.pdbx_strand_id
1 'polypeptide(L)'
;MIKNNTIGNCKPGFQKKRFQKLKKGELNIAFEIDLHGKNLIEAENFLDIWLPKLQMEDNLVGIIIHGKGYGSGPDGPKLKNFVDQYLQYNPNILAYHSAQQKDGGTGAVYIQLKKID
;
A
#
# COMPACT_ATOMS: atom_id res chain seq x y z
N MET A 1 -14.44 -15.49 -16.35
CA MET A 1 -14.05 -15.33 -14.95
C MET A 1 -13.57 -13.91 -14.68
N ILE A 2 -14.12 -13.29 -13.68
CA ILE A 2 -13.74 -11.94 -13.31
C ILE A 2 -12.43 -12.00 -12.53
N LYS A 3 -11.44 -11.31 -13.02
CA LYS A 3 -10.14 -11.24 -12.35
C LYS A 3 -10.22 -10.27 -11.18
N ASN A 4 -9.79 -10.72 -10.02
CA ASN A 4 -9.70 -9.86 -8.86
C ASN A 4 -8.42 -9.01 -8.99
N ASN A 5 -8.58 -7.70 -9.05
CA ASN A 5 -7.47 -6.75 -9.20
C ASN A 5 -6.92 -6.25 -7.85
N THR A 6 -7.31 -6.90 -6.76
CA THR A 6 -6.78 -6.51 -5.44
C THR A 6 -5.37 -7.06 -5.25
N ILE A 7 -4.59 -6.31 -4.48
CA ILE A 7 -3.28 -6.75 -3.98
C ILE A 7 -3.35 -6.76 -2.47
N GLY A 8 -2.51 -7.58 -1.84
CA GLY A 8 -2.47 -7.60 -0.40
C GLY A 8 -1.71 -8.79 0.15
N ASN A 9 -1.15 -8.60 1.33
CA ASN A 9 -0.46 -9.65 2.06
C ASN A 9 -0.20 -9.16 3.48
N CYS A 10 0.12 -10.08 4.39
CA CYS A 10 0.59 -9.71 5.73
C CYS A 10 1.73 -10.63 6.15
N LYS A 11 2.62 -10.10 6.97
CA LYS A 11 3.77 -10.85 7.48
C LYS A 11 3.31 -11.89 8.50
N PRO A 12 4.03 -13.00 8.64
CA PRO A 12 3.75 -13.97 9.71
C PRO A 12 3.71 -13.29 11.09
N GLY A 13 2.74 -13.67 11.90
CA GLY A 13 2.59 -13.10 13.23
C GLY A 13 1.71 -11.86 13.30
N PHE A 14 1.37 -11.24 12.18
CA PHE A 14 0.42 -10.14 12.20
C PHE A 14 -0.97 -10.66 12.53
N GLN A 15 -1.68 -9.99 13.45
CA GLN A 15 -2.98 -10.47 13.93
C GLN A 15 -4.02 -10.52 12.82
N LYS A 16 -4.69 -11.64 12.67
CA LYS A 16 -5.72 -11.84 11.64
C LYS A 16 -6.86 -10.84 11.77
N LYS A 17 -7.30 -10.56 12.99
CA LYS A 17 -8.38 -9.59 13.24
C LYS A 17 -8.00 -8.20 12.76
N ARG A 18 -6.76 -7.81 13.02
CA ARG A 18 -6.28 -6.49 12.59
C ARG A 18 -6.16 -6.42 11.08
N PHE A 19 -5.72 -7.50 10.44
CA PHE A 19 -5.66 -7.56 8.98
C PHE A 19 -7.05 -7.45 8.35
N GLN A 20 -8.06 -8.08 8.95
CA GLN A 20 -9.44 -7.94 8.47
C GLN A 20 -9.92 -6.49 8.59
N LYS A 21 -9.61 -5.82 9.68
CA LYS A 21 -9.95 -4.40 9.84
C LYS A 21 -9.24 -3.52 8.83
N LEU A 22 -7.97 -3.82 8.54
CA LEU A 22 -7.22 -3.09 7.51
C LEU A 22 -7.92 -3.23 6.16
N LYS A 23 -8.25 -4.45 5.76
CA LYS A 23 -8.93 -4.73 4.49
C LYS A 23 -10.25 -4.00 4.36
N LYS A 24 -11.00 -3.92 5.45
CA LYS A 24 -12.32 -3.28 5.48
C LYS A 24 -12.26 -1.77 5.57
N GLY A 25 -11.07 -1.20 5.70
CA GLY A 25 -10.92 0.24 5.86
C GLY A 25 -11.42 0.76 7.19
N GLU A 26 -11.37 -0.06 8.23
CA GLU A 26 -11.87 0.28 9.57
C GLU A 26 -10.80 0.87 10.48
N LEU A 27 -9.54 0.86 10.06
CA LEU A 27 -8.46 1.45 10.84
C LEU A 27 -8.30 2.93 10.50
N ASN A 28 -7.87 3.70 11.50
CA ASN A 28 -7.65 5.13 11.35
C ASN A 28 -6.46 5.39 10.43
N ILE A 29 -6.68 6.14 9.35
CA ILE A 29 -5.63 6.48 8.39
C ILE A 29 -4.90 7.73 8.87
N ALA A 30 -3.60 7.60 9.14
CA ALA A 30 -2.80 8.70 9.66
C ALA A 30 -2.05 9.47 8.57
N PHE A 31 -1.79 8.83 7.43
CA PHE A 31 -1.04 9.49 6.36
C PHE A 31 -1.48 8.98 4.99
N GLU A 32 -1.23 9.80 3.99
CA GLU A 32 -1.51 9.47 2.60
C GLU A 32 -0.27 9.75 1.77
N ILE A 33 0.11 8.79 0.93
CA ILE A 33 1.21 8.93 -0.02
C ILE A 33 0.61 8.79 -1.42
N ASP A 34 0.73 9.82 -2.23
CA ASP A 34 0.20 9.81 -3.59
C ASP A 34 1.34 9.62 -4.58
N LEU A 35 1.36 8.46 -5.23
CA LEU A 35 2.37 8.10 -6.20
C LEU A 35 1.85 8.14 -7.64
N HIS A 36 0.56 8.41 -7.84
CA HIS A 36 0.01 8.33 -9.18
C HIS A 36 0.74 9.30 -10.13
N GLY A 37 0.98 8.84 -11.34
CA GLY A 37 1.69 9.64 -12.33
C GLY A 37 3.22 9.64 -12.19
N LYS A 38 3.76 9.11 -11.09
CA LYS A 38 5.22 8.99 -10.94
C LYS A 38 5.74 7.80 -11.76
N ASN A 39 6.98 7.91 -12.23
CA ASN A 39 7.65 6.73 -12.79
C ASN A 39 8.16 5.84 -11.64
N LEU A 40 8.67 4.65 -11.98
CA LEU A 40 9.07 3.68 -10.96
C LEU A 40 10.23 4.17 -10.10
N ILE A 41 11.19 4.87 -10.69
CA ILE A 41 12.35 5.41 -9.96
C ILE A 41 11.90 6.47 -8.97
N GLU A 42 11.04 7.38 -9.40
CA GLU A 42 10.49 8.42 -8.53
C GLU A 42 9.68 7.84 -7.37
N ALA A 43 8.86 6.82 -7.67
CA ALA A 43 8.05 6.16 -6.66
C ALA A 43 8.93 5.46 -5.61
N GLU A 44 9.94 4.73 -6.06
CA GLU A 44 10.86 4.03 -5.16
C GLU A 44 11.60 5.02 -4.25
N ASN A 45 12.13 6.08 -4.83
CA ASN A 45 12.85 7.10 -4.06
C ASN A 45 11.94 7.75 -3.03
N PHE A 46 10.70 8.04 -3.41
CA PHE A 46 9.75 8.66 -2.51
C PHE A 46 9.46 7.74 -1.31
N LEU A 47 9.18 6.46 -1.57
CA LEU A 47 8.90 5.51 -0.50
C LEU A 47 10.12 5.28 0.40
N ASP A 48 11.31 5.17 -0.19
CA ASP A 48 12.54 4.95 0.57
C ASP A 48 12.86 6.11 1.51
N ILE A 49 12.50 7.33 1.13
CA ILE A 49 12.73 8.52 1.94
C ILE A 49 11.65 8.68 3.02
N TRP A 50 10.39 8.52 2.66
CA TRP A 50 9.27 8.89 3.55
C TRP A 50 8.86 7.79 4.52
N LEU A 51 8.90 6.52 4.12
CA LEU A 51 8.45 5.44 5.01
C LEU A 51 9.25 5.37 6.32
N PRO A 52 10.59 5.49 6.32
CA PRO A 52 11.33 5.50 7.58
C PRO A 52 10.93 6.63 8.52
N LYS A 53 10.62 7.81 7.96
CA LYS A 53 10.17 8.95 8.76
C LYS A 53 8.81 8.69 9.40
N LEU A 54 7.90 8.07 8.66
CA LEU A 54 6.56 7.75 9.14
C LEU A 54 6.59 6.67 10.21
N GLN A 55 7.57 5.78 10.19
CA GLN A 55 7.72 4.73 11.19
C GLN A 55 8.00 5.25 12.60
N MET A 56 8.36 6.50 12.73
CA MET A 56 8.62 7.13 14.03
C MET A 56 7.35 7.72 14.66
N GLU A 57 6.26 7.74 13.93
CA GLU A 57 4.98 8.29 14.42
C GLU A 57 4.22 7.24 15.25
N ASP A 58 3.19 7.69 15.97
CA ASP A 58 2.38 6.81 16.82
C ASP A 58 1.39 5.96 16.02
N ASN A 59 0.73 6.56 15.03
CA ASN A 59 -0.20 5.82 14.17
C ASN A 59 0.52 5.44 12.87
N LEU A 60 0.63 4.13 12.66
CA LEU A 60 1.42 3.55 11.60
C LEU A 60 0.58 2.99 10.44
N VAL A 61 -0.68 3.41 10.37
CA VAL A 61 -1.58 3.01 9.28
C VAL A 61 -1.76 4.17 8.32
N GLY A 62 -1.59 3.88 7.04
CA GLY A 62 -1.74 4.88 6.01
C GLY A 62 -2.27 4.31 4.72
N ILE A 63 -2.32 5.16 3.69
CA ILE A 63 -2.79 4.77 2.37
C ILE A 63 -1.79 5.26 1.33
N ILE A 64 -1.51 4.40 0.35
CA ILE A 64 -0.70 4.75 -0.82
C ILE A 64 -1.61 4.73 -2.05
N ILE A 65 -1.63 5.82 -2.80
CA ILE A 65 -2.37 5.93 -4.05
C ILE A 65 -1.40 5.70 -5.19
N HIS A 66 -1.59 4.62 -5.94
CA HIS A 66 -0.74 4.29 -7.10
C HIS A 66 -1.48 4.47 -8.42
N GLY A 67 -2.79 4.64 -8.39
CA GLY A 67 -3.63 4.75 -9.58
C GLY A 67 -4.08 3.39 -10.08
N LYS A 68 -5.11 3.40 -10.92
CA LYS A 68 -5.70 2.16 -11.44
C LYS A 68 -4.97 1.62 -12.67
N GLY A 69 -4.03 2.40 -13.23
CA GLY A 69 -3.24 1.97 -14.36
C GLY A 69 -3.95 2.05 -15.71
N TYR A 70 -5.00 2.82 -15.80
CA TYR A 70 -5.67 3.04 -17.08
C TYR A 70 -4.69 3.65 -18.07
N GLY A 71 -4.58 3.06 -19.26
CA GLY A 71 -3.67 3.54 -20.29
C GLY A 71 -2.23 3.08 -20.12
N SER A 72 -1.96 2.14 -19.22
CA SER A 72 -0.62 1.67 -18.94
C SER A 72 0.00 0.80 -20.06
N GLY A 73 -0.76 0.46 -21.08
CA GLY A 73 -0.27 -0.34 -22.19
C GLY A 73 -0.26 -1.84 -21.91
N PRO A 74 0.43 -2.63 -22.76
CA PRO A 74 0.35 -4.10 -22.72
C PRO A 74 0.93 -4.74 -21.46
N ASP A 75 1.83 -4.04 -20.77
CA ASP A 75 2.46 -4.57 -19.55
C ASP A 75 1.57 -4.37 -18.31
N GLY A 76 0.40 -3.76 -18.47
CA GLY A 76 -0.53 -3.51 -17.39
C GLY A 76 -0.10 -2.39 -16.46
N PRO A 77 -0.67 -2.31 -15.26
CA PRO A 77 -0.43 -1.21 -14.33
C PRO A 77 0.93 -1.36 -13.63
N LYS A 78 1.97 -0.84 -14.23
CA LYS A 78 3.35 -0.99 -13.76
C LYS A 78 3.56 -0.46 -12.35
N LEU A 79 2.99 0.69 -12.04
CA LEU A 79 3.18 1.31 -10.72
C LEU A 79 2.49 0.49 -9.63
N LYS A 80 1.29 -0.01 -9.89
CA LYS A 80 0.58 -0.90 -8.97
C LYS A 80 1.38 -2.17 -8.70
N ASN A 81 1.91 -2.80 -9.75
CA ASN A 81 2.71 -4.01 -9.62
C ASN A 81 4.00 -3.76 -8.84
N PHE A 82 4.63 -2.62 -9.09
CA PHE A 82 5.82 -2.21 -8.33
C PHE A 82 5.48 -2.04 -6.84
N VAL A 83 4.40 -1.33 -6.52
CA VAL A 83 3.98 -1.11 -5.13
C VAL A 83 3.70 -2.44 -4.43
N ASP A 84 3.00 -3.36 -5.10
CA ASP A 84 2.73 -4.69 -4.54
C ASP A 84 4.04 -5.39 -4.14
N GLN A 85 5.02 -5.44 -5.03
CA GLN A 85 6.30 -6.09 -4.76
C GLN A 85 7.10 -5.34 -3.70
N TYR A 86 7.13 -4.01 -3.77
CA TYR A 86 7.85 -3.18 -2.81
C TYR A 86 7.33 -3.45 -1.38
N LEU A 87 6.02 -3.45 -1.20
CA LEU A 87 5.42 -3.65 0.12
C LEU A 87 5.60 -5.08 0.61
N GLN A 88 5.47 -6.05 -0.29
CA GLN A 88 5.63 -7.46 0.07
C GLN A 88 7.03 -7.77 0.59
N TYR A 89 8.05 -7.21 -0.04
CA TYR A 89 9.45 -7.51 0.28
C TYR A 89 10.09 -6.54 1.27
N ASN A 90 9.37 -5.51 1.69
CA ASN A 90 9.88 -4.58 2.70
C ASN A 90 9.59 -5.11 4.10
N PRO A 91 10.63 -5.44 4.89
CA PRO A 91 10.41 -6.01 6.23
C PRO A 91 9.71 -5.05 7.21
N ASN A 92 9.68 -3.77 6.88
CA ASN A 92 9.03 -2.76 7.72
C ASN A 92 7.54 -2.56 7.41
N ILE A 93 7.02 -3.30 6.44
CA ILE A 93 5.59 -3.32 6.13
C ILE A 93 4.99 -4.59 6.72
N LEU A 94 4.15 -4.44 7.73
CA LEU A 94 3.55 -5.60 8.40
C LEU A 94 2.37 -6.17 7.64
N ALA A 95 1.63 -5.31 6.94
CA ALA A 95 0.45 -5.72 6.17
C ALA A 95 0.10 -4.64 5.17
N TYR A 96 -0.54 -5.04 4.07
CA TYR A 96 -1.12 -4.12 3.10
C TYR A 96 -2.27 -4.81 2.38
N HIS A 97 -3.21 -4.03 1.89
CA HIS A 97 -4.32 -4.55 1.10
C HIS A 97 -4.97 -3.43 0.30
N SER A 98 -5.43 -3.75 -0.90
CA SER A 98 -6.17 -2.81 -1.74
C SER A 98 -7.28 -2.13 -0.95
N ALA A 99 -7.48 -0.85 -1.21
CA ALA A 99 -8.43 -0.03 -0.47
C ALA A 99 -9.87 -0.35 -0.82
N GLN A 100 -10.77 0.06 0.06
CA GLN A 100 -12.21 0.05 -0.21
C GLN A 100 -12.53 1.11 -1.28
N GLN A 101 -13.66 0.94 -1.93
CA GLN A 101 -14.10 1.85 -3.00
C GLN A 101 -14.09 3.32 -2.55
N LYS A 102 -14.51 3.58 -1.32
CA LYS A 102 -14.55 4.93 -0.75
C LYS A 102 -13.16 5.58 -0.65
N ASP A 103 -12.10 4.79 -0.63
CA ASP A 103 -10.72 5.25 -0.44
C ASP A 103 -9.85 5.04 -1.68
N GLY A 104 -10.45 4.79 -2.84
CA GLY A 104 -9.72 4.65 -4.09
C GLY A 104 -9.77 3.28 -4.74
N GLY A 105 -10.35 2.30 -4.05
CA GLY A 105 -10.53 0.95 -4.61
C GLY A 105 -9.21 0.32 -5.05
N THR A 106 -9.20 -0.23 -6.25
CA THR A 106 -8.01 -0.93 -6.79
C THR A 106 -6.88 0.02 -7.19
N GLY A 107 -7.08 1.34 -7.08
CA GLY A 107 -6.05 2.35 -7.33
C GLY A 107 -5.29 2.78 -6.08
N ALA A 108 -5.59 2.19 -4.92
CA ALA A 108 -4.96 2.55 -3.66
C ALA A 108 -4.78 1.32 -2.78
N VAL A 109 -3.92 1.44 -1.77
CA VAL A 109 -3.62 0.34 -0.87
C VAL A 109 -3.46 0.87 0.56
N TYR A 110 -4.12 0.22 1.52
CA TYR A 110 -3.86 0.47 2.94
C TYR A 110 -2.57 -0.23 3.34
N ILE A 111 -1.78 0.41 4.21
CA ILE A 111 -0.55 -0.18 4.74
C ILE A 111 -0.48 -0.04 6.24
N GLN A 112 0.15 -1.02 6.87
CA GLN A 112 0.50 -0.99 8.28
C GLN A 112 2.02 -1.06 8.40
N LEU A 113 2.62 0.01 8.91
CA LEU A 113 4.07 0.06 9.12
C LEU A 113 4.44 -0.60 10.45
N LYS A 114 5.66 -1.14 10.49
CA LYS A 114 6.29 -1.57 11.72
C LYS A 114 6.88 -0.35 12.44
N LYS A 115 6.65 -0.25 13.75
CA LYS A 115 7.23 0.86 14.52
C LYS A 115 8.73 0.66 14.70
N ILE A 116 9.47 1.75 14.57
CA ILE A 116 10.90 1.78 14.88
C ILE A 116 11.05 2.47 16.24
N ASP A 117 11.71 1.77 17.16
CA ASP A 117 11.99 2.29 18.49
C ASP A 117 13.25 3.15 18.50
#